data_2aeb8f241d18a5ef54e0101b233d3970
#
_entry.id   2aeb8f241d18a5ef54e0101b233d3970
#
_cell.length_a   1.000
_cell.length_b   1.000
_cell.length_c   1.000
_cell.angle_alpha   90.00
_cell.angle_beta   90.00
_cell.angle_gamma   90.00
#
_symmetry.space_group_name_H-M   'P 1'
#
loop_
_entity.id
_entity.type
_entity.pdbx_description
1 polymer ?
#
loop_
_entity_poly.entity_id
_entity_poly.type
_entity_poly.pdbx_seq_one_letter_code
_entity_poly.pdbx_strand_id
1 'polypeptide(L)'
;MKKLCALCLSLCSALTAAAAFAVVPPAPQQVQQRPDEILPRDGKLPELSHDHTDKCPPLDKDKVHIVCILDRSGSMQHLTGDTIGGYNSFIDKQRQEVASAVVTTVLFDHQYEILYSDKPIKDVAALTEKEYFARGSTALLDAVGRTVLQVDGDFKKNGTCPKSELVIFMIMTDGLENASREFSRAAVRKLVSDAQEKYGWQFIFMGANIDSVAEAGSLGIRKEAAMDYAADSKGVGAVYESAGEAVKMLREKGQLDGSWKKAPAPEKK
;
A
#
# COMPACT_ATOMS: atom_id res chain seq x y z
N MET A 1 -66.87 -27.35 -58.20
CA MET A 1 -65.61 -27.63 -58.86
C MET A 1 -64.63 -26.48 -58.52
N LYS A 2 -63.45 -26.84 -58.27
CA LYS A 2 -62.26 -25.99 -58.04
C LYS A 2 -61.98 -25.60 -56.54
N LYS A 3 -60.96 -26.30 -56.08
CA LYS A 3 -60.28 -26.20 -54.80
C LYS A 3 -59.43 -24.94 -54.76
N LEU A 4 -59.44 -24.23 -53.63
CA LEU A 4 -58.41 -23.18 -53.30
C LEU A 4 -57.61 -23.66 -52.11
N CYS A 5 -56.34 -23.74 -52.32
CA CYS A 5 -55.34 -24.18 -51.37
C CYS A 5 -54.92 -22.94 -50.50
N ALA A 6 -55.04 -23.07 -49.19
CA ALA A 6 -54.60 -22.06 -48.26
C ALA A 6 -53.13 -22.30 -47.88
N LEU A 7 -52.27 -21.32 -48.10
CA LEU A 7 -50.84 -21.32 -47.76
C LEU A 7 -50.71 -20.79 -46.33
N CYS A 8 -50.29 -21.66 -45.41
CA CYS A 8 -49.89 -21.26 -44.05
C CYS A 8 -48.49 -20.68 -44.10
N LEU A 9 -48.36 -19.40 -43.83
CA LEU A 9 -47.07 -18.78 -43.52
C LEU A 9 -46.82 -18.89 -41.99
N SER A 10 -45.84 -19.75 -41.67
CA SER A 10 -45.28 -19.87 -40.33
C SER A 10 -44.20 -18.80 -40.14
N LEU A 11 -44.46 -17.78 -39.30
CA LEU A 11 -43.46 -16.83 -38.82
C LEU A 11 -42.63 -17.51 -37.73
N CYS A 12 -41.40 -17.87 -38.08
CA CYS A 12 -40.37 -18.30 -37.12
C CYS A 12 -39.69 -17.06 -36.56
N SER A 13 -40.08 -16.61 -35.34
CA SER A 13 -39.37 -15.55 -34.59
C SER A 13 -38.10 -16.12 -33.98
N ALA A 14 -36.95 -15.84 -34.59
CA ALA A 14 -35.66 -16.14 -34.01
C ALA A 14 -35.35 -15.15 -32.87
N LEU A 15 -35.45 -15.61 -31.62
CA LEU A 15 -34.91 -14.90 -30.46
C LEU A 15 -33.37 -15.01 -30.53
N THR A 16 -32.69 -13.94 -30.92
CA THR A 16 -31.25 -13.80 -30.73
C THR A 16 -30.98 -13.44 -29.28
N ALA A 17 -30.57 -14.41 -28.47
CA ALA A 17 -30.00 -14.16 -27.15
C ALA A 17 -28.64 -13.49 -27.33
N ALA A 18 -28.55 -12.18 -27.07
CA ALA A 18 -27.30 -11.47 -26.96
C ALA A 18 -26.59 -11.95 -25.69
N ALA A 19 -25.58 -12.81 -25.84
CA ALA A 19 -24.68 -13.15 -24.75
C ALA A 19 -23.88 -11.90 -24.39
N ALA A 20 -24.18 -11.28 -23.24
CA ALA A 20 -23.35 -10.24 -22.67
C ALA A 20 -22.02 -10.90 -22.24
N PHE A 21 -20.99 -10.74 -23.02
CA PHE A 21 -19.64 -11.05 -22.58
C PHE A 21 -19.28 -10.06 -21.46
N ALA A 22 -19.25 -10.53 -20.21
CA ALA A 22 -18.66 -9.81 -19.11
C ALA A 22 -17.18 -9.59 -19.47
N VAL A 23 -16.79 -8.33 -19.70
CA VAL A 23 -15.39 -7.95 -19.87
C VAL A 23 -14.74 -8.15 -18.50
N VAL A 24 -14.02 -9.26 -18.36
CA VAL A 24 -13.15 -9.49 -17.20
C VAL A 24 -12.06 -8.43 -17.29
N PRO A 25 -11.92 -7.56 -16.28
CA PRO A 25 -10.82 -6.59 -16.28
C PRO A 25 -9.50 -7.34 -16.38
N PRO A 26 -8.52 -6.84 -17.15
CA PRO A 26 -7.20 -7.46 -17.22
C PRO A 26 -6.61 -7.56 -15.82
N ALA A 27 -5.99 -8.71 -15.52
CA ALA A 27 -5.25 -8.91 -14.29
C ALA A 27 -4.25 -7.76 -14.10
N PRO A 28 -4.01 -7.30 -12.86
CA PRO A 28 -3.04 -6.24 -12.62
C PRO A 28 -1.71 -6.61 -13.28
N GLN A 29 -1.19 -5.73 -14.11
CA GLN A 29 0.11 -5.93 -14.73
C GLN A 29 1.15 -5.85 -13.62
N GLN A 30 1.75 -6.99 -13.27
CA GLN A 30 2.89 -7.06 -12.39
C GLN A 30 4.05 -6.33 -13.06
N VAL A 31 4.38 -5.16 -12.54
CA VAL A 31 5.60 -4.45 -12.93
C VAL A 31 6.75 -5.15 -12.20
N GLN A 32 7.26 -6.23 -12.79
CA GLN A 32 8.48 -6.88 -12.31
C GLN A 32 9.67 -5.93 -12.57
N GLN A 33 10.03 -5.14 -11.58
CA GLN A 33 11.32 -4.46 -11.58
C GLN A 33 12.41 -5.48 -11.27
N ARG A 34 13.50 -5.45 -12.07
CA ARG A 34 14.66 -6.31 -11.84
C ARG A 34 15.36 -5.85 -10.56
N PRO A 35 15.75 -6.76 -9.67
CA PRO A 35 16.45 -6.44 -8.43
C PRO A 35 17.72 -5.60 -8.60
N ASP A 36 18.32 -5.64 -9.79
CA ASP A 36 19.66 -5.11 -10.07
C ASP A 36 19.69 -3.60 -10.38
N GLU A 37 18.52 -2.93 -10.45
CA GLU A 37 18.41 -1.51 -10.82
C GLU A 37 18.44 -0.54 -9.63
N ILE A 38 18.31 -1.02 -8.38
CA ILE A 38 18.06 -0.18 -7.20
C ILE A 38 19.32 0.13 -6.39
N LEU A 39 20.36 -0.69 -6.44
CA LEU A 39 21.63 -0.40 -5.80
C LEU A 39 22.68 0.04 -6.84
N PRO A 40 23.25 1.24 -6.67
CA PRO A 40 24.43 1.61 -7.45
C PRO A 40 25.58 0.63 -7.16
N ARG A 41 26.24 0.16 -8.20
CA ARG A 41 27.38 -0.77 -8.11
C ARG A 41 28.59 -0.21 -7.33
N ASP A 42 28.55 1.07 -6.97
CA ASP A 42 29.60 1.80 -6.23
C ASP A 42 29.39 1.80 -4.70
N GLY A 43 28.36 1.11 -4.19
CA GLY A 43 28.06 1.01 -2.76
C GLY A 43 27.61 2.32 -2.10
N LYS A 44 27.39 3.38 -2.89
CA LYS A 44 26.77 4.62 -2.38
C LYS A 44 25.28 4.41 -2.21
N LEU A 45 24.76 4.80 -1.04
CA LEU A 45 23.33 4.85 -0.83
C LEU A 45 22.70 5.78 -1.85
N PRO A 46 21.65 5.34 -2.56
CA PRO A 46 20.91 6.23 -3.43
C PRO A 46 20.35 7.38 -2.59
N GLU A 47 20.58 8.58 -3.06
CA GLU A 47 19.98 9.79 -2.47
C GLU A 47 18.62 10.04 -3.10
N LEU A 48 17.72 10.64 -2.32
CA LEU A 48 16.42 11.10 -2.85
C LEU A 48 16.68 12.12 -3.96
N SER A 49 16.02 11.94 -5.09
CA SER A 49 16.41 12.52 -6.37
C SER A 49 15.93 13.95 -6.61
N HIS A 50 15.08 14.53 -5.74
CA HIS A 50 14.51 15.86 -5.93
C HIS A 50 15.34 16.96 -5.24
N ASP A 51 16.18 17.60 -6.04
CA ASP A 51 17.04 18.70 -5.59
C ASP A 51 16.35 20.10 -5.68
N HIS A 52 15.13 20.17 -6.23
CA HIS A 52 14.44 21.43 -6.53
C HIS A 52 13.21 21.70 -5.67
N THR A 53 13.28 21.36 -4.39
CA THR A 53 12.18 21.54 -3.44
C THR A 53 11.77 23.00 -3.21
N ASP A 54 12.61 23.97 -3.56
CA ASP A 54 12.36 25.40 -3.37
C ASP A 54 11.31 26.00 -4.34
N LYS A 55 10.98 25.28 -5.40
CA LYS A 55 9.98 25.69 -6.40
C LYS A 55 8.69 24.90 -6.34
N CYS A 56 8.50 24.11 -5.29
CA CYS A 56 7.30 23.31 -5.12
C CYS A 56 6.09 24.18 -4.80
N PRO A 57 4.91 23.84 -5.34
CA PRO A 57 3.67 24.44 -4.87
C PRO A 57 3.44 24.09 -3.39
N PRO A 58 2.62 24.88 -2.68
CA PRO A 58 2.24 24.56 -1.30
C PRO A 58 1.63 23.17 -1.18
N LEU A 59 1.80 22.55 0.00
CA LEU A 59 1.19 21.24 0.31
C LEU A 59 -0.34 21.32 0.15
N ASP A 60 -0.86 20.48 -0.72
CA ASP A 60 -2.29 20.22 -0.88
C ASP A 60 -2.64 18.96 -0.07
N LYS A 61 -3.28 19.13 1.09
CA LYS A 61 -3.66 18.04 1.99
C LYS A 61 -4.81 17.18 1.46
N ASP A 62 -5.48 17.61 0.39
CA ASP A 62 -6.50 16.82 -0.27
C ASP A 62 -5.92 15.93 -1.38
N LYS A 63 -4.68 16.17 -1.78
CA LYS A 63 -3.90 15.23 -2.58
C LYS A 63 -3.14 14.29 -1.66
N VAL A 64 -3.63 13.09 -1.53
CA VAL A 64 -3.06 12.08 -0.62
C VAL A 64 -2.50 10.92 -1.41
N HIS A 65 -1.23 10.57 -1.16
CA HIS A 65 -0.61 9.35 -1.66
C HIS A 65 -0.47 8.36 -0.50
N ILE A 66 -1.28 7.31 -0.52
CA ILE A 66 -1.25 6.23 0.47
C ILE A 66 -0.32 5.13 -0.03
N VAL A 67 0.75 4.87 0.71
CA VAL A 67 1.75 3.85 0.39
C VAL A 67 1.65 2.72 1.41
N CYS A 68 1.10 1.58 1.00
CA CYS A 68 0.95 0.40 1.85
C CYS A 68 2.10 -0.57 1.61
N ILE A 69 2.87 -0.89 2.66
CA ILE A 69 3.95 -1.89 2.66
C ILE A 69 3.48 -3.03 3.57
N LEU A 70 3.01 -4.12 2.96
CA LEU A 70 2.33 -5.22 3.64
C LEU A 70 3.23 -6.45 3.68
N ASP A 71 3.56 -6.88 4.89
CA ASP A 71 4.25 -8.14 5.13
C ASP A 71 3.34 -9.32 4.77
N ARG A 72 3.85 -10.23 3.97
CA ARG A 72 3.24 -11.53 3.70
C ARG A 72 4.23 -12.68 3.99
N SER A 73 5.15 -12.46 4.93
CA SER A 73 6.06 -13.52 5.40
C SER A 73 5.29 -14.69 6.04
N GLY A 74 5.96 -15.80 6.28
CA GLY A 74 5.32 -17.03 6.74
C GLY A 74 4.57 -16.89 8.06
N SER A 75 4.98 -15.98 8.95
CA SER A 75 4.30 -15.67 10.22
C SER A 75 2.90 -15.10 10.01
N MET A 76 2.68 -14.35 8.92
CA MET A 76 1.38 -13.78 8.56
C MET A 76 0.33 -14.82 8.12
N GLN A 77 0.67 -16.10 8.01
CA GLN A 77 -0.23 -17.13 7.46
C GLN A 77 -1.59 -17.18 8.19
N HIS A 78 -1.58 -17.11 9.50
CA HIS A 78 -2.80 -17.16 10.33
C HIS A 78 -3.61 -15.85 10.28
N LEU A 79 -3.04 -14.76 9.78
CA LEU A 79 -3.67 -13.44 9.62
C LEU A 79 -4.04 -13.13 8.15
N THR A 80 -3.82 -14.04 7.20
CA THR A 80 -4.01 -13.80 5.76
C THR A 80 -5.39 -13.23 5.46
N GLY A 81 -6.46 -13.90 5.90
CA GLY A 81 -7.84 -13.46 5.64
C GLY A 81 -8.18 -12.13 6.31
N ASP A 82 -7.70 -11.93 7.54
CA ASP A 82 -7.92 -10.68 8.29
C ASP A 82 -7.17 -9.50 7.66
N THR A 83 -5.95 -9.73 7.19
CA THR A 83 -5.16 -8.70 6.47
C THR A 83 -5.83 -8.29 5.15
N ILE A 84 -6.29 -9.27 4.37
CA ILE A 84 -7.05 -9.02 3.13
C ILE A 84 -8.31 -8.20 3.44
N GLY A 85 -9.13 -8.64 4.41
CA GLY A 85 -10.35 -7.96 4.80
C GLY A 85 -10.11 -6.55 5.34
N GLY A 86 -9.12 -6.39 6.21
CA GLY A 86 -8.72 -5.11 6.79
C GLY A 86 -8.21 -4.13 5.75
N TYR A 87 -7.30 -4.56 4.86
CA TYR A 87 -6.82 -3.75 3.75
C TYR A 87 -7.97 -3.28 2.84
N ASN A 88 -8.84 -4.19 2.42
CA ASN A 88 -9.96 -3.86 1.54
C ASN A 88 -10.91 -2.86 2.21
N SER A 89 -11.26 -3.07 3.47
CA SER A 89 -12.09 -2.15 4.24
C SER A 89 -11.45 -0.77 4.40
N PHE A 90 -10.14 -0.72 4.64
CA PHE A 90 -9.37 0.52 4.70
C PHE A 90 -9.41 1.27 3.36
N ILE A 91 -9.11 0.61 2.25
CA ILE A 91 -9.14 1.22 0.92
C ILE A 91 -10.54 1.73 0.57
N ASP A 92 -11.60 0.95 0.88
CA ASP A 92 -12.98 1.36 0.62
C ASP A 92 -13.37 2.60 1.43
N LYS A 93 -12.96 2.68 2.70
CA LYS A 93 -13.16 3.86 3.54
C LYS A 93 -12.40 5.07 2.99
N GLN A 94 -11.12 4.91 2.65
CA GLN A 94 -10.32 6.00 2.08
C GLN A 94 -10.86 6.46 0.73
N ARG A 95 -11.40 5.57 -0.10
CA ARG A 95 -12.07 5.91 -1.37
C ARG A 95 -13.26 6.84 -1.17
N GLN A 96 -13.99 6.70 -0.07
CA GLN A 96 -15.13 7.57 0.27
C GLN A 96 -14.67 8.91 0.87
N GLU A 97 -13.61 8.91 1.68
CA GLU A 97 -13.13 10.09 2.40
C GLU A 97 -12.17 10.97 1.58
N VAL A 98 -11.41 10.37 0.66
CA VAL A 98 -10.36 11.03 -0.14
C VAL A 98 -10.41 10.53 -1.58
N ALA A 99 -11.43 10.93 -2.33
CA ALA A 99 -11.66 10.46 -3.70
C ALA A 99 -10.51 10.77 -4.67
N SER A 100 -9.68 11.78 -4.38
CA SER A 100 -8.50 12.16 -5.17
C SER A 100 -7.24 11.40 -4.80
N ALA A 101 -7.28 10.51 -3.79
CA ALA A 101 -6.10 9.77 -3.37
C ALA A 101 -5.56 8.85 -4.47
N VAL A 102 -4.24 8.67 -4.45
CA VAL A 102 -3.54 7.62 -5.19
C VAL A 102 -2.95 6.59 -4.21
N VAL A 103 -2.77 5.37 -4.68
CA VAL A 103 -2.33 4.25 -3.84
C VAL A 103 -1.14 3.56 -4.49
N THR A 104 -0.09 3.36 -3.71
CA THR A 104 0.97 2.40 -4.00
C THR A 104 0.83 1.26 -2.99
N THR A 105 0.80 0.02 -3.46
CA THR A 105 0.74 -1.16 -2.60
C THR A 105 1.87 -2.10 -2.93
N VAL A 106 2.66 -2.41 -1.94
CA VAL A 106 3.78 -3.34 -1.98
C VAL A 106 3.49 -4.51 -1.06
N LEU A 107 3.68 -5.70 -1.58
CA LEU A 107 3.66 -6.95 -0.82
C LEU A 107 5.10 -7.44 -0.68
N PHE A 108 5.51 -7.79 0.53
CA PHE A 108 6.87 -8.28 0.74
C PHE A 108 6.92 -9.53 1.64
N ASP A 109 7.88 -10.37 1.35
CA ASP A 109 8.40 -11.46 2.16
C ASP A 109 9.94 -11.45 2.03
N HIS A 110 10.58 -12.51 1.54
CA HIS A 110 11.96 -12.49 1.03
C HIS A 110 12.03 -11.96 -0.42
N GLN A 111 10.89 -11.65 -1.03
CA GLN A 111 10.73 -11.03 -2.34
C GLN A 111 9.96 -9.71 -2.18
N TYR A 112 10.13 -8.84 -3.13
CA TYR A 112 9.48 -7.54 -3.22
C TYR A 112 8.56 -7.52 -4.44
N GLU A 113 7.30 -7.19 -4.25
CA GLU A 113 6.29 -7.15 -5.32
C GLU A 113 5.47 -5.88 -5.24
N ILE A 114 5.45 -5.10 -6.31
CA ILE A 114 4.59 -3.92 -6.43
C ILE A 114 3.26 -4.39 -7.02
N LEU A 115 2.19 -4.33 -6.23
CA LEU A 115 0.85 -4.64 -6.70
C LEU A 115 0.23 -3.44 -7.42
N TYR A 116 0.42 -2.24 -6.86
CA TYR A 116 0.00 -0.97 -7.44
C TYR A 116 1.08 0.07 -7.24
N SER A 117 1.31 0.95 -8.24
CA SER A 117 2.17 2.12 -8.16
C SER A 117 1.38 3.32 -8.64
N ASP A 118 1.28 4.37 -7.81
CA ASP A 118 0.62 5.65 -8.11
C ASP A 118 -0.77 5.49 -8.74
N LYS A 119 -1.54 4.51 -8.27
CA LYS A 119 -2.84 4.15 -8.85
C LYS A 119 -3.97 4.97 -8.23
N PRO A 120 -4.86 5.62 -9.03
CA PRO A 120 -6.03 6.30 -8.49
C PRO A 120 -6.85 5.34 -7.62
N ILE A 121 -7.21 5.76 -6.41
CA ILE A 121 -7.86 4.90 -5.41
C ILE A 121 -9.17 4.29 -5.91
N LYS A 122 -9.88 4.99 -6.80
CA LYS A 122 -11.11 4.50 -7.44
C LYS A 122 -10.89 3.26 -8.30
N ASP A 123 -9.66 3.07 -8.82
CA ASP A 123 -9.26 1.99 -9.73
C ASP A 123 -8.52 0.86 -9.02
N VAL A 124 -8.31 0.98 -7.69
CA VAL A 124 -7.70 -0.07 -6.86
C VAL A 124 -8.69 -1.21 -6.68
N ALA A 125 -8.37 -2.39 -7.17
CA ALA A 125 -9.18 -3.59 -6.98
C ALA A 125 -9.01 -4.16 -5.55
N ALA A 126 -9.98 -4.94 -5.10
CA ALA A 126 -9.89 -5.63 -3.83
C ALA A 126 -8.71 -6.63 -3.85
N LEU A 127 -7.95 -6.66 -2.75
CA LEU A 127 -6.93 -7.67 -2.51
C LEU A 127 -7.59 -9.03 -2.28
N THR A 128 -7.02 -10.09 -2.85
CA THR A 128 -7.51 -11.45 -2.71
C THR A 128 -6.38 -12.41 -2.34
N GLU A 129 -6.70 -13.67 -2.04
CA GLU A 129 -5.71 -14.71 -1.78
C GLU A 129 -4.83 -15.04 -2.98
N LYS A 130 -5.15 -14.54 -4.18
CA LYS A 130 -4.29 -14.69 -5.36
C LYS A 130 -3.05 -13.81 -5.28
N GLU A 131 -3.21 -12.61 -4.76
CA GLU A 131 -2.14 -11.63 -4.61
C GLU A 131 -1.47 -11.75 -3.23
N TYR A 132 -2.28 -11.87 -2.16
CA TYR A 132 -1.78 -11.91 -0.79
C TYR A 132 -1.89 -13.33 -0.22
N PHE A 133 -0.77 -14.02 -0.13
CA PHE A 133 -0.61 -15.32 0.49
C PHE A 133 0.73 -15.40 1.22
N ALA A 134 0.72 -15.93 2.43
CA ALA A 134 1.90 -15.95 3.29
C ALA A 134 2.96 -16.95 2.81
N ARG A 135 4.23 -16.51 2.80
CA ARG A 135 5.39 -17.34 2.42
C ARG A 135 6.72 -16.73 2.87
N GLY A 136 7.74 -17.55 2.98
CA GLY A 136 9.14 -17.12 3.14
C GLY A 136 9.44 -16.38 4.43
N SER A 137 10.43 -15.51 4.39
CA SER A 137 11.01 -14.73 5.50
C SER A 137 10.81 -13.24 5.29
N THR A 138 11.20 -12.40 6.26
CA THR A 138 10.83 -10.99 6.35
C THR A 138 12.00 -10.09 5.94
N ALA A 139 12.00 -9.58 4.70
CA ALA A 139 12.97 -8.61 4.19
C ALA A 139 12.44 -7.17 4.33
N LEU A 140 12.21 -6.73 5.56
CA LEU A 140 11.58 -5.45 5.90
C LEU A 140 12.41 -4.25 5.42
N LEU A 141 13.74 -4.29 5.62
CA LEU A 141 14.62 -3.17 5.24
C LEU A 141 14.62 -2.98 3.71
N ASP A 142 14.69 -4.08 2.97
CA ASP A 142 14.65 -4.03 1.50
C ASP A 142 13.29 -3.50 1.03
N ALA A 143 12.20 -3.94 1.64
CA ALA A 143 10.85 -3.48 1.31
C ALA A 143 10.68 -1.97 1.53
N VAL A 144 11.08 -1.47 2.69
CA VAL A 144 10.97 -0.04 3.01
C VAL A 144 11.89 0.79 2.12
N GLY A 145 13.17 0.40 2.01
CA GLY A 145 14.16 1.14 1.22
C GLY A 145 13.77 1.25 -0.26
N ARG A 146 13.38 0.13 -0.88
CA ARG A 146 12.91 0.09 -2.27
C ARG A 146 11.66 0.95 -2.47
N THR A 147 10.69 0.85 -1.56
CA THR A 147 9.43 1.58 -1.71
C THR A 147 9.64 3.10 -1.59
N VAL A 148 10.50 3.56 -0.67
CA VAL A 148 10.83 5.00 -0.56
C VAL A 148 11.45 5.51 -1.85
N LEU A 149 12.41 4.78 -2.42
CA LEU A 149 13.06 5.15 -3.68
C LEU A 149 12.11 5.05 -4.89
N GLN A 150 11.20 4.05 -4.89
CA GLN A 150 10.19 3.91 -5.94
C GLN A 150 9.26 5.12 -5.96
N VAL A 151 8.72 5.51 -4.82
CA VAL A 151 7.82 6.67 -4.71
C VAL A 151 8.53 7.97 -5.10
N ASP A 152 9.78 8.17 -4.67
CA ASP A 152 10.60 9.31 -5.10
C ASP A 152 10.81 9.32 -6.62
N GLY A 153 11.12 8.15 -7.20
CA GLY A 153 11.26 7.97 -8.64
C GLY A 153 9.98 8.25 -9.43
N ASP A 154 8.82 7.89 -8.88
CA ASP A 154 7.51 8.17 -9.49
C ASP A 154 7.23 9.67 -9.54
N PHE A 155 7.50 10.44 -8.48
CA PHE A 155 7.43 11.90 -8.49
C PHE A 155 8.34 12.51 -9.56
N LYS A 156 9.57 12.03 -9.67
CA LYS A 156 10.51 12.49 -10.70
C LYS A 156 10.01 12.17 -12.11
N LYS A 157 9.55 10.95 -12.33
CA LYS A 157 9.04 10.49 -13.62
C LYS A 157 7.81 11.32 -14.07
N ASN A 158 6.93 11.63 -13.12
CA ASN A 158 5.70 12.38 -13.38
C ASN A 158 5.95 13.90 -13.44
N GLY A 159 7.16 14.37 -13.12
CA GLY A 159 7.49 15.80 -13.08
C GLY A 159 6.70 16.56 -12.00
N THR A 160 6.26 15.85 -10.93
CA THR A 160 5.51 16.40 -9.81
C THR A 160 6.42 16.63 -8.60
N CYS A 161 6.02 17.49 -7.70
CA CYS A 161 6.82 17.82 -6.53
C CYS A 161 6.42 16.96 -5.31
N PRO A 162 7.37 16.25 -4.70
CA PRO A 162 7.10 15.36 -3.56
C PRO A 162 6.62 16.10 -2.30
N LYS A 163 6.80 17.43 -2.21
CA LYS A 163 6.29 18.26 -1.10
C LYS A 163 4.86 18.75 -1.31
N SER A 164 4.35 18.68 -2.53
CA SER A 164 3.04 19.24 -2.87
C SER A 164 1.87 18.34 -2.49
N GLU A 165 2.13 17.10 -2.06
CA GLU A 165 1.14 16.10 -1.72
C GLU A 165 1.42 15.50 -0.34
N LEU A 166 0.37 15.06 0.35
CA LEU A 166 0.48 14.36 1.62
C LEU A 166 0.79 12.88 1.35
N VAL A 167 2.06 12.50 1.43
CA VAL A 167 2.51 11.12 1.24
C VAL A 167 2.59 10.40 2.59
N ILE A 168 1.89 9.27 2.72
CA ILE A 168 1.78 8.50 3.97
C ILE A 168 2.19 7.06 3.71
N PHE A 169 3.32 6.65 4.28
CA PHE A 169 3.78 5.25 4.28
C PHE A 169 3.18 4.52 5.47
N MET A 170 2.53 3.40 5.19
CA MET A 170 1.94 2.50 6.18
C MET A 170 2.67 1.17 6.10
N ILE A 171 3.46 0.85 7.12
CA ILE A 171 4.27 -0.36 7.22
C ILE A 171 3.57 -1.31 8.19
N MET A 172 3.18 -2.49 7.73
CA MET A 172 2.52 -3.51 8.53
C MET A 172 3.30 -4.81 8.50
N THR A 173 3.68 -5.33 9.68
CA THR A 173 4.45 -6.58 9.83
C THR A 173 4.09 -7.28 11.14
N ASP A 174 4.27 -8.60 11.21
CA ASP A 174 4.16 -9.37 12.46
C ASP A 174 5.49 -10.00 12.90
N GLY A 175 6.59 -9.60 12.25
CA GLY A 175 7.91 -10.17 12.48
C GLY A 175 9.04 -9.16 12.44
N LEU A 176 10.19 -9.59 12.99
CA LEU A 176 11.42 -8.84 12.90
C LEU A 176 12.10 -9.07 11.55
N GLU A 177 12.85 -8.06 11.11
CA GLU A 177 13.78 -8.14 9.99
C GLU A 177 14.71 -9.36 10.08
N ASN A 178 14.75 -10.20 9.05
CA ASN A 178 15.60 -11.39 9.04
C ASN A 178 16.12 -11.83 7.66
N ALA A 179 15.78 -11.12 6.58
CA ALA A 179 16.09 -11.57 5.22
C ALA A 179 16.58 -10.50 4.25
N SER A 180 16.66 -9.25 4.64
CA SER A 180 17.13 -8.16 3.77
C SER A 180 18.60 -8.32 3.37
N ARG A 181 18.92 -7.99 2.14
CA ARG A 181 20.24 -8.14 1.53
C ARG A 181 20.77 -6.88 0.86
N GLU A 182 19.88 -5.92 0.56
CA GLU A 182 20.22 -4.73 -0.23
C GLU A 182 20.39 -3.51 0.66
N PHE A 183 19.55 -3.36 1.67
CA PHE A 183 19.56 -2.21 2.55
C PHE A 183 19.99 -2.59 3.96
N SER A 184 20.98 -1.86 4.48
CA SER A 184 21.25 -1.87 5.92
C SER A 184 20.23 -1.03 6.68
N ARG A 185 20.05 -1.29 7.98
CA ARG A 185 19.19 -0.49 8.87
C ARG A 185 19.58 1.00 8.86
N ALA A 186 20.88 1.30 8.84
CA ALA A 186 21.37 2.67 8.76
C ALA A 186 20.97 3.36 7.44
N ALA A 187 20.98 2.60 6.33
CA ALA A 187 20.58 3.09 5.02
C ALA A 187 19.09 3.44 4.99
N VAL A 188 18.23 2.54 5.46
CA VAL A 188 16.79 2.78 5.54
C VAL A 188 16.48 3.95 6.47
N ARG A 189 17.12 4.00 7.65
CA ARG A 189 16.96 5.13 8.57
C ARG A 189 17.28 6.46 7.89
N LYS A 190 18.37 6.53 7.15
CA LYS A 190 18.75 7.75 6.42
C LYS A 190 17.70 8.12 5.38
N LEU A 191 17.23 7.18 4.57
CA LEU A 191 16.19 7.42 3.55
C LEU A 191 14.89 7.92 4.19
N VAL A 192 14.43 7.29 5.25
CA VAL A 192 13.22 7.68 5.99
C VAL A 192 13.39 9.08 6.58
N SER A 193 14.51 9.36 7.25
CA SER A 193 14.78 10.68 7.82
C SER A 193 14.85 11.76 6.74
N ASP A 194 15.57 11.51 5.64
CA ASP A 194 15.67 12.43 4.50
C ASP A 194 14.28 12.71 3.88
N ALA A 195 13.45 11.69 3.73
CA ALA A 195 12.10 11.85 3.19
C ALA A 195 11.19 12.67 4.11
N GLN A 196 11.28 12.45 5.42
CA GLN A 196 10.55 13.25 6.41
C GLN A 196 11.02 14.71 6.42
N GLU A 197 12.33 14.95 6.43
CA GLU A 197 12.90 16.28 6.53
C GLU A 197 12.77 17.09 5.23
N LYS A 198 13.08 16.46 4.09
CA LYS A 198 13.09 17.15 2.79
C LYS A 198 11.71 17.31 2.17
N TYR A 199 10.84 16.29 2.32
CA TYR A 199 9.55 16.23 1.61
C TYR A 199 8.34 16.34 2.54
N GLY A 200 8.53 16.16 3.85
CA GLY A 200 7.42 16.12 4.81
C GLY A 200 6.64 14.81 4.77
N TRP A 201 7.18 13.77 4.16
CA TRP A 201 6.53 12.47 4.09
C TRP A 201 6.30 11.88 5.49
N GLN A 202 5.21 11.18 5.65
CA GLN A 202 4.80 10.61 6.92
C GLN A 202 4.96 9.09 6.89
N PHE A 203 5.42 8.52 8.00
CA PHE A 203 5.61 7.08 8.13
C PHE A 203 4.85 6.59 9.36
N ILE A 204 4.05 5.54 9.20
CA ILE A 204 3.31 4.86 10.25
C ILE A 204 3.79 3.42 10.30
N PHE A 205 4.20 2.98 11.47
CA PHE A 205 4.67 1.61 11.69
C PHE A 205 3.70 0.85 12.59
N MET A 206 3.21 -0.29 12.10
CA MET A 206 2.23 -1.14 12.78
C MET A 206 2.81 -2.54 12.88
N GLY A 207 3.18 -2.94 14.08
CA GLY A 207 3.82 -4.22 14.35
C GLY A 207 2.99 -5.12 15.25
N ALA A 208 3.00 -6.42 14.98
CA ALA A 208 2.51 -7.43 15.90
C ALA A 208 3.66 -8.29 16.40
N ASN A 209 3.56 -8.82 17.61
CA ASN A 209 4.57 -9.70 18.22
C ASN A 209 5.99 -9.12 18.34
N ILE A 210 6.15 -7.81 18.15
CA ILE A 210 7.42 -7.08 18.22
C ILE A 210 7.25 -5.81 19.06
N ASP A 211 8.36 -5.19 19.46
CA ASP A 211 8.35 -3.82 20.00
C ASP A 211 8.32 -2.83 18.84
N SER A 212 7.12 -2.43 18.42
CA SER A 212 6.94 -1.53 17.27
C SER A 212 7.56 -0.16 17.48
N VAL A 213 7.63 0.33 18.73
CA VAL A 213 8.24 1.62 19.03
C VAL A 213 9.77 1.55 18.86
N ALA A 214 10.39 0.47 19.35
CA ALA A 214 11.83 0.25 19.17
C ALA A 214 12.19 0.03 17.69
N GLU A 215 11.43 -0.82 16.98
CA GLU A 215 11.68 -1.12 15.57
C GLU A 215 11.48 0.14 14.70
N ALA A 216 10.37 0.85 14.84
CA ALA A 216 10.12 2.13 14.17
C ALA A 216 11.22 3.17 14.46
N GLY A 217 11.62 3.31 15.72
CA GLY A 217 12.71 4.22 16.13
C GLY A 217 14.04 3.86 15.48
N SER A 218 14.33 2.57 15.27
CA SER A 218 15.51 2.11 14.57
C SER A 218 15.53 2.52 13.09
N LEU A 219 14.34 2.71 12.49
CA LEU A 219 14.14 3.18 11.11
C LEU A 219 13.97 4.71 11.02
N GLY A 220 14.06 5.45 12.12
CA GLY A 220 13.89 6.90 12.12
C GLY A 220 12.44 7.38 12.18
N ILE A 221 11.50 6.48 12.49
CA ILE A 221 10.07 6.79 12.65
C ILE A 221 9.78 7.13 14.12
N ARG A 222 9.01 8.21 14.36
CA ARG A 222 8.70 8.67 15.72
C ARG A 222 7.74 7.71 16.42
N LYS A 223 7.86 7.64 17.77
CA LYS A 223 7.02 6.77 18.62
C LYS A 223 5.52 7.07 18.51
N GLU A 224 5.16 8.33 18.24
CA GLU A 224 3.76 8.73 18.02
C GLU A 224 3.16 8.07 16.78
N ALA A 225 3.99 7.73 15.82
CA ALA A 225 3.61 7.08 14.56
C ALA A 225 3.83 5.55 14.55
N ALA A 226 4.18 4.95 15.68
CA ALA A 226 4.33 3.51 15.85
C ALA A 226 3.25 2.93 16.76
N MET A 227 2.68 1.77 16.43
CA MET A 227 1.73 1.08 17.30
C MET A 227 1.92 -0.42 17.28
N ASP A 228 1.72 -1.06 18.42
CA ASP A 228 1.58 -2.50 18.54
C ASP A 228 0.12 -2.90 18.29
N TYR A 229 -0.10 -4.04 17.64
CA TYR A 229 -1.41 -4.64 17.53
C TYR A 229 -1.38 -6.13 17.90
N ALA A 230 -2.51 -6.68 18.34
CA ALA A 230 -2.62 -8.10 18.62
C ALA A 230 -2.63 -8.90 17.31
N ALA A 231 -1.85 -9.99 17.23
CA ALA A 231 -1.82 -10.89 16.07
C ALA A 231 -3.05 -11.79 16.02
N ASP A 232 -4.23 -11.20 15.97
CA ASP A 232 -5.53 -11.84 15.83
C ASP A 232 -6.49 -10.97 15.00
N SER A 233 -7.66 -11.51 14.66
CA SER A 233 -8.67 -10.82 13.82
C SER A 233 -9.09 -9.46 14.38
N LYS A 234 -9.18 -9.32 15.70
CA LYS A 234 -9.56 -8.06 16.34
C LYS A 234 -8.45 -7.02 16.23
N GLY A 235 -7.20 -7.44 16.48
CA GLY A 235 -6.03 -6.58 16.37
C GLY A 235 -5.82 -6.11 14.93
N VAL A 236 -5.95 -6.98 13.94
CA VAL A 236 -5.86 -6.60 12.52
C VAL A 236 -6.98 -5.64 12.13
N GLY A 237 -8.24 -5.89 12.53
CA GLY A 237 -9.32 -4.95 12.28
C GLY A 237 -9.06 -3.57 12.91
N ALA A 238 -8.68 -3.54 14.19
CA ALA A 238 -8.41 -2.31 14.93
C ALA A 238 -7.19 -1.52 14.39
N VAL A 239 -6.15 -2.20 13.88
CA VAL A 239 -4.99 -1.52 13.29
C VAL A 239 -5.34 -0.82 11.98
N TYR A 240 -6.16 -1.42 11.12
CA TYR A 240 -6.63 -0.76 9.90
C TYR A 240 -7.59 0.41 10.18
N GLU A 241 -8.45 0.30 11.21
CA GLU A 241 -9.26 1.43 11.68
C GLU A 241 -8.37 2.57 12.18
N SER A 242 -7.36 2.26 12.98
CA SER A 242 -6.36 3.23 13.47
C SER A 242 -5.62 3.88 12.31
N ALA A 243 -5.23 3.13 11.29
CA ALA A 243 -4.61 3.66 10.09
C ALA A 243 -5.49 4.70 9.39
N GLY A 244 -6.80 4.45 9.28
CA GLY A 244 -7.77 5.42 8.75
C GLY A 244 -7.81 6.71 9.57
N GLU A 245 -7.83 6.60 10.90
CA GLU A 245 -7.77 7.78 11.78
C GLU A 245 -6.45 8.55 11.67
N ALA A 246 -5.34 7.83 11.45
CA ALA A 246 -4.04 8.47 11.21
C ALA A 246 -4.04 9.30 9.92
N VAL A 247 -4.57 8.75 8.82
CA VAL A 247 -4.71 9.50 7.56
C VAL A 247 -5.57 10.75 7.77
N LYS A 248 -6.71 10.63 8.43
CA LYS A 248 -7.58 11.75 8.76
C LYS A 248 -6.86 12.81 9.60
N MET A 249 -6.17 12.39 10.67
CA MET A 249 -5.42 13.30 11.55
C MET A 249 -4.31 14.05 10.80
N LEU A 250 -3.57 13.37 9.93
CA LEU A 250 -2.51 13.98 9.13
C LEU A 250 -3.10 15.02 8.15
N ARG A 251 -4.25 14.76 7.53
CA ARG A 251 -4.94 15.72 6.68
C ARG A 251 -5.41 16.95 7.46
N GLU A 252 -6.00 16.74 8.63
CA GLU A 252 -6.54 17.83 9.45
C GLU A 252 -5.43 18.62 10.14
N LYS A 253 -4.54 17.94 10.87
CA LYS A 253 -3.55 18.56 11.77
C LYS A 253 -2.13 18.65 11.20
N GLY A 254 -1.80 17.83 10.18
CA GLY A 254 -0.46 17.73 9.60
C GLY A 254 0.55 16.92 10.44
N GLN A 255 0.15 16.38 11.57
CA GLN A 255 1.01 15.60 12.47
C GLN A 255 0.20 14.58 13.28
N LEU A 256 0.88 13.52 13.73
CA LEU A 256 0.33 12.50 14.63
C LEU A 256 0.67 12.84 16.08
N ASP A 257 -0.32 12.74 16.97
CA ASP A 257 -0.19 12.94 18.42
C ASP A 257 -0.41 11.65 19.24
N GLY A 258 -0.52 10.51 18.56
CA GLY A 258 -0.76 9.19 19.17
C GLY A 258 -2.24 8.88 19.47
N SER A 259 -3.16 9.84 19.43
CA SER A 259 -4.59 9.60 19.68
C SER A 259 -5.30 8.85 18.53
N TRP A 260 -4.64 8.68 17.41
CA TRP A 260 -5.12 7.84 16.29
C TRP A 260 -5.11 6.34 16.62
N LYS A 261 -4.33 5.91 17.64
CA LYS A 261 -4.16 4.51 18.04
C LYS A 261 -5.37 4.04 18.83
N LYS A 262 -6.31 3.35 18.17
CA LYS A 262 -7.54 2.83 18.78
C LYS A 262 -7.41 1.38 19.23
N ALA A 263 -6.47 0.63 18.68
CA ALA A 263 -6.28 -0.77 19.06
C ALA A 263 -5.75 -0.87 20.50
N PRO A 264 -6.29 -1.77 21.33
CA PRO A 264 -5.68 -2.07 22.61
C PRO A 264 -4.29 -2.62 22.37
N ALA A 265 -3.30 -2.13 23.13
CA ALA A 265 -1.98 -2.75 23.13
C ALA A 265 -2.12 -4.22 23.52
N PRO A 266 -1.37 -5.14 22.89
CA PRO A 266 -1.37 -6.54 23.30
C PRO A 266 -0.94 -6.64 24.76
N GLU A 267 -1.58 -7.54 25.53
CA GLU A 267 -1.16 -7.81 26.90
C GLU A 267 0.30 -8.28 26.86
N LYS A 268 1.18 -7.55 27.55
CA LYS A 268 2.57 -7.97 27.70
C LYS A 268 2.60 -9.28 28.50
N LYS A 269 2.95 -10.38 27.84
CA LYS A 269 3.19 -11.65 28.50
C LYS A 269 4.51 -11.65 29.25
#